data_a3b091e7ad66ab735b155a2ab16bf417
#
_entry.id   a3b091e7ad66ab735b155a2ab16bf417
#
_cell.length_a   1.000
_cell.length_b   1.000
_cell.length_c   1.000
_cell.angle_alpha   90.00
_cell.angle_beta   90.00
_cell.angle_gamma   90.00
#
_symmetry.space_group_name_H-M   'P 1'
#
loop_
_entity.id
_entity.type
_entity.pdbx_description
1 polymer ?
#
loop_
_entity_poly.entity_id
_entity_poly.type
_entity_poly.pdbx_seq_one_letter_code
_entity_poly.pdbx_strand_id
1 'polypeptide(L)'
;MIIFYRFCSPIKPVKYYHLDSINLYSWSRRIAEKYNISQLREKVMVIEGSHEITLTTEKSQFFSEWVFDSRPLDFNRFKNGKFNISQSFFGFKVKFLEKKINPDVYQMMDFRVSQSNATQFIYILPYSENSALVELTRFGRKLLTEKEAEIELDKYINEFFGSYEIMDREKGIIPMNSSNSNQNSPNKCVSIGTRAGNVKPST
;
A
#
# COMPACT_ATOMS: atom_id res chain seq x y z
N MET A 1 -15.15 24.68 -14.41
CA MET A 1 -13.82 24.42 -15.05
C MET A 1 -12.81 24.37 -13.92
N ILE A 2 -12.30 23.18 -13.63
CA ILE A 2 -11.25 23.00 -12.62
C ILE A 2 -9.92 23.15 -13.35
N ILE A 3 -9.14 24.17 -13.01
CA ILE A 3 -7.81 24.38 -13.61
C ILE A 3 -6.81 23.60 -12.76
N PHE A 4 -6.23 22.55 -13.32
CA PHE A 4 -5.15 21.81 -12.67
C PHE A 4 -3.81 22.47 -12.98
N TYR A 5 -3.13 22.94 -11.95
CA TYR A 5 -1.74 23.40 -12.08
C TYR A 5 -0.78 22.23 -11.86
N ARG A 6 0.13 22.02 -12.80
CA ARG A 6 1.25 21.11 -12.61
C ARG A 6 2.36 21.87 -11.90
N PHE A 7 2.61 21.54 -10.63
CA PHE A 7 3.75 22.05 -9.90
C PHE A 7 4.89 21.05 -10.00
N CYS A 8 6.04 21.49 -10.47
CA CYS A 8 7.29 20.76 -10.36
C CYS A 8 8.17 21.55 -9.40
N SER A 9 8.42 21.00 -8.22
CA SER A 9 9.23 21.65 -7.19
C SER A 9 10.22 20.65 -6.60
N PRO A 10 11.48 21.04 -6.36
CA PRO A 10 12.42 20.18 -5.66
C PRO A 10 11.98 20.01 -4.21
N ILE A 11 12.03 18.79 -3.71
CA ILE A 11 11.67 18.44 -2.32
C ILE A 11 12.88 18.52 -1.36
N LYS A 12 13.91 19.27 -1.70
CA LYS A 12 15.13 19.41 -0.88
C LYS A 12 14.81 19.90 0.54
N PRO A 13 15.49 19.36 1.57
CA PRO A 13 16.56 18.36 1.53
C PRO A 13 16.05 16.90 1.45
N VAL A 14 14.75 16.68 1.40
CA VAL A 14 14.11 15.36 1.36
C VAL A 14 14.32 14.72 -0.01
N LYS A 15 14.55 13.40 -0.03
CA LYS A 15 14.58 12.59 -1.25
C LYS A 15 13.49 11.53 -1.18
N TYR A 16 12.87 11.26 -2.31
CA TYR A 16 11.95 10.14 -2.45
C TYR A 16 12.73 8.92 -2.94
N TYR A 17 12.56 7.79 -2.27
CA TYR A 17 13.21 6.54 -2.62
C TYR A 17 12.17 5.48 -2.91
N HIS A 18 12.38 4.72 -3.97
CA HIS A 18 11.66 3.48 -4.24
C HIS A 18 12.46 2.30 -3.69
N LEU A 19 11.78 1.41 -2.98
CA LEU A 19 12.34 0.17 -2.49
C LEU A 19 11.46 -1.00 -2.94
N ASP A 20 12.00 -1.84 -3.80
CA ASP A 20 11.32 -3.07 -4.19
C ASP A 20 11.14 -4.01 -2.99
N SER A 21 9.94 -4.56 -2.85
CA SER A 21 9.62 -5.49 -1.76
C SER A 21 10.53 -6.71 -1.72
N ILE A 22 10.98 -7.21 -2.88
CA ILE A 22 11.92 -8.34 -2.94
C ILE A 22 13.27 -8.01 -2.28
N ASN A 23 13.75 -6.78 -2.43
CA ASN A 23 14.97 -6.31 -1.79
C ASN A 23 14.81 -6.19 -0.28
N LEU A 24 13.65 -5.69 0.19
CA LEU A 24 13.31 -5.63 1.60
C LEU A 24 13.24 -7.02 2.23
N TYR A 25 12.57 -7.97 1.57
CA TYR A 25 12.50 -9.36 2.05
C TYR A 25 13.87 -10.03 2.09
N SER A 26 14.70 -9.83 1.07
CA SER A 26 16.06 -10.38 1.02
C SER A 26 16.93 -9.82 2.14
N TRP A 27 16.82 -8.52 2.40
CA TRP A 27 17.50 -7.87 3.51
C TRP A 27 17.00 -8.41 4.86
N SER A 28 15.69 -8.52 5.06
CA SER A 28 15.08 -9.02 6.29
C SER A 28 15.52 -10.46 6.61
N ARG A 29 15.61 -11.33 5.58
CA ARG A 29 16.11 -12.71 5.75
C ARG A 29 17.55 -12.73 6.25
N ARG A 30 18.44 -11.93 5.65
CA ARG A 30 19.84 -11.83 6.09
C ARG A 30 19.95 -11.36 7.56
N ILE A 31 19.08 -10.42 7.97
CA ILE A 31 19.04 -9.97 9.37
C ILE A 31 18.55 -11.08 10.28
N ALA A 32 17.50 -11.81 9.89
CA ALA A 32 16.99 -12.93 10.66
C ALA A 32 18.05 -14.03 10.86
N GLU A 33 18.76 -14.40 9.80
CA GLU A 33 19.87 -15.35 9.86
C GLU A 33 20.99 -14.86 10.79
N LYS A 34 21.42 -13.59 10.62
CA LYS A 34 22.49 -13.00 11.44
C LYS A 34 22.19 -13.04 12.96
N TYR A 35 20.94 -12.87 13.33
CA TYR A 35 20.50 -12.82 14.73
C TYR A 35 19.79 -14.07 15.21
N ASN A 36 19.88 -15.18 14.46
CA ASN A 36 19.21 -16.45 14.77
C ASN A 36 17.70 -16.31 15.04
N ILE A 37 17.02 -15.47 14.27
CA ILE A 37 15.58 -15.27 14.35
C ILE A 37 14.87 -16.37 13.57
N SER A 38 14.06 -17.17 14.24
CA SER A 38 13.25 -18.20 13.59
C SER A 38 12.14 -17.58 12.76
N GLN A 39 11.99 -18.05 11.53
CA GLN A 39 10.92 -17.64 10.62
C GLN A 39 9.96 -18.82 10.40
N LEU A 40 8.69 -18.61 10.74
CA LEU A 40 7.65 -19.64 10.62
C LEU A 40 6.59 -19.17 9.63
N ARG A 41 6.14 -20.10 8.79
CA ARG A 41 5.07 -19.85 7.81
C ARG A 41 3.79 -20.52 8.29
N GLU A 42 3.17 -19.91 9.30
CA GLU A 42 1.95 -20.40 9.93
C GLU A 42 0.94 -19.28 10.10
N LYS A 43 -0.34 -19.63 9.98
CA LYS A 43 -1.43 -18.68 10.22
C LYS A 43 -1.68 -18.55 11.70
N VAL A 44 -1.57 -17.34 12.22
CA VAL A 44 -1.92 -17.02 13.61
C VAL A 44 -3.44 -16.99 13.76
N MET A 45 -3.97 -17.81 14.65
CA MET A 45 -5.39 -17.94 14.94
C MET A 45 -5.81 -17.07 16.11
N VAL A 46 -5.11 -17.19 17.24
CA VAL A 46 -5.42 -16.52 18.50
C VAL A 46 -4.16 -15.91 19.12
N ILE A 47 -4.31 -14.76 19.77
CA ILE A 47 -3.31 -14.14 20.65
C ILE A 47 -4.05 -13.77 21.92
N GLU A 48 -3.65 -14.33 23.05
CA GLU A 48 -4.29 -14.15 24.35
C GLU A 48 -3.28 -14.20 25.50
N GLY A 49 -3.70 -13.81 26.69
CA GLY A 49 -2.88 -13.81 27.88
C GLY A 49 -2.77 -12.45 28.54
N SER A 50 -2.13 -12.37 29.69
CA SER A 50 -1.96 -11.13 30.47
C SER A 50 -0.52 -10.87 30.90
N HIS A 51 0.12 -11.82 31.56
CA HIS A 51 1.52 -11.74 31.98
C HIS A 51 2.45 -12.35 30.93
N GLU A 52 2.09 -13.50 30.43
CA GLU A 52 2.69 -14.18 29.29
C GLU A 52 1.66 -14.25 28.17
N ILE A 53 2.08 -13.99 26.95
CA ILE A 53 1.23 -14.05 25.77
C ILE A 53 1.33 -15.43 25.15
N THR A 54 0.19 -16.06 24.98
CA THR A 54 0.03 -17.28 24.21
C THR A 54 -0.38 -16.93 22.78
N LEU A 55 0.42 -17.38 21.82
CA LEU A 55 0.15 -17.24 20.40
C LEU A 55 -0.15 -18.61 19.83
N THR A 56 -1.38 -18.83 19.39
CA THR A 56 -1.82 -20.10 18.78
C THR A 56 -1.91 -19.92 17.28
N THR A 57 -1.22 -20.80 16.56
CA THR A 57 -1.27 -20.92 15.11
C THR A 57 -2.15 -22.11 14.70
N GLU A 58 -2.28 -22.37 13.41
CA GLU A 58 -2.96 -23.57 12.92
C GLU A 58 -2.23 -24.89 13.22
N LYS A 59 -0.93 -24.83 13.61
CA LYS A 59 -0.08 -26.01 13.82
C LYS A 59 0.58 -26.06 15.19
N SER A 60 0.83 -24.91 15.79
CA SER A 60 1.72 -24.78 16.94
C SER A 60 1.19 -23.77 17.95
N GLN A 61 1.75 -23.81 19.13
CA GLN A 61 1.51 -22.83 20.19
C GLN A 61 2.85 -22.30 20.68
N PHE A 62 2.92 -20.98 20.87
CA PHE A 62 4.10 -20.26 21.31
C PHE A 62 3.78 -19.42 22.52
N PHE A 63 4.78 -19.25 23.39
CA PHE A 63 4.70 -18.42 24.58
C PHE A 63 5.73 -17.31 24.49
N SER A 64 5.34 -16.09 24.84
CA SER A 64 6.22 -14.94 24.73
C SER A 64 5.84 -13.86 25.74
N GLU A 65 6.84 -13.11 26.19
CA GLU A 65 6.59 -11.93 27.00
C GLU A 65 5.97 -10.78 26.20
N TRP A 66 6.40 -10.61 24.94
CA TRP A 66 5.93 -9.56 24.05
C TRP A 66 5.54 -10.11 22.69
N VAL A 67 4.48 -9.54 22.12
CA VAL A 67 4.05 -9.82 20.74
C VAL A 67 3.87 -8.52 19.99
N PHE A 68 4.44 -8.42 18.78
CA PHE A 68 4.21 -7.34 17.85
C PHE A 68 3.32 -7.83 16.71
N ASP A 69 2.07 -7.35 16.68
CA ASP A 69 1.03 -7.83 15.76
C ASP A 69 0.84 -6.87 14.57
N SER A 70 1.25 -7.31 13.38
CA SER A 70 1.07 -6.58 12.11
C SER A 70 -0.01 -7.19 11.21
N ARG A 71 -0.77 -8.17 11.69
CA ARG A 71 -1.82 -8.84 10.89
C ARG A 71 -2.80 -7.82 10.33
N PRO A 72 -3.31 -8.03 9.10
CA PRO A 72 -4.34 -7.18 8.55
C PRO A 72 -5.56 -7.07 9.48
N LEU A 73 -6.14 -5.88 9.52
CA LEU A 73 -7.40 -5.68 10.23
C LEU A 73 -8.53 -6.40 9.51
N ASP A 74 -9.45 -6.98 10.28
CA ASP A 74 -10.69 -7.52 9.71
C ASP A 74 -11.61 -6.37 9.29
N PHE A 75 -11.67 -6.12 7.98
CA PHE A 75 -12.51 -5.07 7.41
C PHE A 75 -13.99 -5.18 7.78
N ASN A 76 -14.48 -6.40 8.06
CA ASN A 76 -15.88 -6.61 8.41
C ASN A 76 -16.23 -6.02 9.79
N ARG A 77 -15.25 -5.91 10.69
CA ARG A 77 -15.45 -5.31 12.02
C ARG A 77 -15.64 -3.79 11.96
N PHE A 78 -15.27 -3.14 10.86
CA PHE A 78 -15.29 -1.67 10.73
C PHE A 78 -16.45 -1.15 9.89
N LYS A 79 -17.35 -2.01 9.38
CA LYS A 79 -18.48 -1.61 8.53
C LYS A 79 -19.43 -0.60 9.18
N ASN A 80 -19.47 -0.55 10.50
CA ASN A 80 -20.37 0.32 11.27
C ASN A 80 -19.73 1.62 11.78
N GLY A 81 -18.47 1.89 11.44
CA GLY A 81 -17.77 3.13 11.81
C GLY A 81 -18.27 4.34 11.03
N LYS A 82 -18.35 5.54 11.70
CA LYS A 82 -18.78 6.79 11.05
C LYS A 82 -17.90 7.18 9.86
N PHE A 83 -16.63 6.80 9.88
CA PHE A 83 -15.65 7.07 8.83
C PHE A 83 -15.05 5.75 8.35
N ASN A 84 -15.66 5.17 7.34
CA ASN A 84 -15.17 3.96 6.70
C ASN A 84 -14.88 4.27 5.23
N ILE A 85 -13.64 4.66 4.98
CA ILE A 85 -13.10 4.90 3.64
C ILE A 85 -11.96 3.91 3.43
N SER A 86 -11.86 3.38 2.23
CA SER A 86 -10.72 2.57 1.81
C SER A 86 -9.95 3.31 0.74
N GLN A 87 -8.65 3.23 0.81
CA GLN A 87 -7.78 3.48 -0.32
C GLN A 87 -7.62 2.17 -1.08
N SER A 88 -8.14 2.09 -2.27
CA SER A 88 -7.93 0.96 -3.18
C SER A 88 -7.10 1.45 -4.36
N PHE A 89 -6.13 0.65 -4.77
CA PHE A 89 -5.24 1.00 -5.85
C PHE A 89 -4.99 -0.17 -6.80
N PHE A 90 -4.69 0.18 -8.04
CA PHE A 90 -4.31 -0.73 -9.09
C PHE A 90 -3.25 -0.07 -9.97
N GLY A 91 -2.14 -0.74 -10.24
CA GLY A 91 -1.01 -0.19 -10.97
C GLY A 91 -0.51 -1.10 -12.08
N PHE A 92 -0.04 -0.48 -13.15
CA PHE A 92 0.74 -1.11 -14.20
C PHE A 92 2.20 -0.68 -14.10
N LYS A 93 3.11 -1.64 -14.02
CA LYS A 93 4.51 -1.38 -14.38
C LYS A 93 4.61 -1.44 -15.89
N VAL A 94 4.92 -0.30 -16.49
CA VAL A 94 4.89 -0.15 -17.95
C VAL A 94 6.25 0.20 -18.52
N LYS A 95 6.43 -0.18 -19.79
CA LYS A 95 7.49 0.32 -20.66
C LYS A 95 6.84 1.14 -21.76
N PHE A 96 7.16 2.42 -21.82
CA PHE A 96 6.71 3.32 -22.88
C PHE A 96 7.51 3.07 -24.16
N LEU A 97 6.82 3.01 -25.30
CA LEU A 97 7.46 2.68 -26.58
C LEU A 97 7.96 3.93 -27.30
N GLU A 98 7.27 5.04 -27.15
CA GLU A 98 7.52 6.26 -27.91
C GLU A 98 8.02 7.42 -27.05
N LYS A 99 7.49 7.53 -25.83
CA LYS A 99 7.73 8.68 -24.97
C LYS A 99 8.79 8.39 -23.92
N LYS A 100 9.70 9.33 -23.74
CA LYS A 100 10.61 9.36 -22.61
C LYS A 100 10.07 10.24 -21.50
N ILE A 101 10.29 9.81 -20.27
CA ILE A 101 9.96 10.53 -19.05
C ILE A 101 11.24 10.91 -18.30
N ASN A 102 11.16 11.91 -17.44
CA ASN A 102 12.30 12.24 -16.59
C ASN A 102 12.31 11.31 -15.37
N PRO A 103 13.34 10.44 -15.20
CA PRO A 103 13.41 9.51 -14.08
C PRO A 103 13.62 10.19 -12.71
N ASP A 104 14.04 11.44 -12.69
CA ASP A 104 14.23 12.21 -11.45
C ASP A 104 12.97 12.94 -10.99
N VAL A 105 11.87 12.81 -11.74
CA VAL A 105 10.59 13.48 -11.45
C VAL A 105 9.48 12.45 -11.31
N TYR A 106 9.04 12.20 -10.07
CA TYR A 106 7.80 11.45 -9.86
C TYR A 106 6.59 12.38 -9.90
N GLN A 107 5.45 11.87 -10.34
CA GLN A 107 4.20 12.60 -10.35
C GLN A 107 3.30 12.09 -9.23
N MET A 108 2.98 13.00 -8.31
CA MET A 108 2.11 12.70 -7.18
C MET A 108 0.72 13.25 -7.48
N MET A 109 -0.30 12.39 -7.29
CA MET A 109 -1.72 12.77 -7.33
C MET A 109 -2.14 13.57 -8.59
N ASP A 110 -2.03 12.96 -9.77
CA ASP A 110 -2.61 13.55 -10.99
C ASP A 110 -4.12 13.27 -11.05
N PHE A 111 -4.91 14.32 -10.87
CA PHE A 111 -6.37 14.25 -10.82
C PHE A 111 -7.04 14.27 -12.19
N ARG A 112 -6.30 14.20 -13.31
CA ARG A 112 -6.84 14.19 -14.67
C ARG A 112 -7.42 12.83 -15.06
N VAL A 113 -8.18 12.23 -14.16
CA VAL A 113 -8.92 10.98 -14.30
C VAL A 113 -10.36 11.17 -13.85
N SER A 114 -11.25 10.27 -14.25
CA SER A 114 -12.64 10.28 -13.81
C SER A 114 -12.74 10.24 -12.30
N GLN A 115 -13.57 11.04 -11.68
CA GLN A 115 -13.74 11.08 -10.22
C GLN A 115 -14.83 10.13 -9.71
N SER A 116 -15.76 9.66 -10.53
CA SER A 116 -16.72 8.57 -10.25
C SER A 116 -17.34 8.58 -8.84
N ASN A 117 -17.71 9.76 -8.31
CA ASN A 117 -18.19 9.97 -6.93
C ASN A 117 -17.20 9.51 -5.84
N ALA A 118 -15.92 9.55 -6.12
CA ALA A 118 -14.81 9.24 -5.22
C ALA A 118 -13.66 10.21 -5.50
N THR A 119 -12.65 10.24 -4.65
CA THR A 119 -11.40 10.92 -4.98
C THR A 119 -10.48 9.95 -5.68
N GLN A 120 -10.15 10.23 -6.95
CA GLN A 120 -9.25 9.40 -7.75
C GLN A 120 -8.10 10.22 -8.31
N PHE A 121 -6.94 9.60 -8.42
CA PHE A 121 -5.75 10.21 -9.01
C PHE A 121 -4.74 9.13 -9.45
N ILE A 122 -3.81 9.56 -10.29
CA ILE A 122 -2.69 8.73 -10.74
C ILE A 122 -1.42 9.13 -10.00
N TYR A 123 -0.66 8.12 -9.56
CA TYR A 123 0.77 8.21 -9.28
C TYR A 123 1.57 7.75 -10.48
N ILE A 124 2.72 8.41 -10.73
CA ILE A 124 3.72 7.94 -11.69
C ILE A 124 5.06 7.91 -11.00
N LEU A 125 5.60 6.71 -10.82
CA LEU A 125 6.91 6.46 -10.22
C LEU A 125 7.86 5.96 -11.29
N PRO A 126 8.74 6.82 -11.85
CA PRO A 126 9.68 6.42 -12.88
C PRO A 126 10.72 5.43 -12.35
N TYR A 127 11.04 4.42 -13.15
CA TYR A 127 12.19 3.53 -12.93
C TYR A 127 13.35 3.87 -13.88
N SER A 128 13.01 4.38 -15.06
CA SER A 128 13.97 4.82 -16.07
C SER A 128 13.32 5.86 -17.00
N GLU A 129 14.04 6.31 -18.01
CA GLU A 129 13.49 7.21 -19.03
C GLU A 129 12.29 6.65 -19.81
N ASN A 130 12.14 5.33 -19.84
CA ASN A 130 11.08 4.67 -20.61
C ASN A 130 10.24 3.68 -19.81
N SER A 131 10.38 3.63 -18.50
CA SER A 131 9.60 2.73 -17.65
C SER A 131 9.16 3.38 -16.35
N ALA A 132 7.94 3.06 -15.92
CA ALA A 132 7.37 3.57 -14.69
C ALA A 132 6.33 2.61 -14.11
N LEU A 133 6.05 2.77 -12.81
CA LEU A 133 4.76 2.40 -12.25
C LEU A 133 3.78 3.53 -12.53
N VAL A 134 2.64 3.20 -13.11
CA VAL A 134 1.48 4.09 -13.25
C VAL A 134 0.34 3.47 -12.45
N GLU A 135 -0.06 4.12 -11.36
CA GLU A 135 -1.02 3.59 -10.41
C GLU A 135 -2.24 4.50 -10.29
N LEU A 136 -3.43 3.92 -10.47
CA LEU A 136 -4.70 4.55 -10.15
C LEU A 136 -5.07 4.25 -8.71
N THR A 137 -5.25 5.31 -7.93
CA THR A 137 -5.68 5.24 -6.53
C THR A 137 -7.07 5.84 -6.39
N ARG A 138 -7.96 5.17 -5.66
CA ARG A 138 -9.29 5.63 -5.27
C ARG A 138 -9.44 5.67 -3.77
N PHE A 139 -9.85 6.81 -3.24
CA PHE A 139 -10.37 6.97 -1.89
C PHE A 139 -11.89 7.01 -1.94
N GLY A 140 -12.54 6.07 -1.29
CA GLY A 140 -13.99 5.99 -1.29
C GLY A 140 -14.53 4.81 -0.49
N ARG A 141 -15.87 4.75 -0.39
CA ARG A 141 -16.57 3.61 0.20
C ARG A 141 -16.63 2.42 -0.76
N LYS A 142 -16.74 2.70 -2.06
CA LYS A 142 -16.71 1.69 -3.12
C LYS A 142 -15.27 1.44 -3.54
N LEU A 143 -14.83 0.20 -3.44
CA LEU A 143 -13.51 -0.21 -3.90
C LEU A 143 -13.39 -0.08 -5.42
N LEU A 144 -12.19 0.21 -5.89
CA LEU A 144 -11.81 0.15 -7.29
C LEU A 144 -11.81 -1.31 -7.75
N THR A 145 -12.55 -1.61 -8.79
CA THR A 145 -12.50 -2.93 -9.42
C THR A 145 -11.37 -2.97 -10.45
N GLU A 146 -10.84 -4.16 -10.69
CA GLU A 146 -9.76 -4.36 -11.67
C GLU A 146 -10.16 -3.85 -13.06
N LYS A 147 -11.37 -4.16 -13.51
CA LYS A 147 -11.89 -3.71 -14.81
C LYS A 147 -12.01 -2.18 -14.91
N GLU A 148 -12.52 -1.52 -13.87
CA GLU A 148 -12.58 -0.06 -13.82
C GLU A 148 -11.18 0.55 -13.89
N ALA A 149 -10.23 -0.04 -13.17
CA ALA A 149 -8.84 0.43 -13.13
C ALA A 149 -8.13 0.26 -14.46
N GLU A 150 -8.28 -0.90 -15.10
CA GLU A 150 -7.68 -1.16 -16.42
C GLU A 150 -8.14 -0.16 -17.48
N ILE A 151 -9.43 0.12 -17.54
CA ILE A 151 -9.99 1.09 -18.49
C ILE A 151 -9.43 2.50 -18.25
N GLU A 152 -9.40 2.96 -17.01
CA GLU A 152 -8.91 4.30 -16.68
C GLU A 152 -7.40 4.41 -16.87
N LEU A 153 -6.62 3.38 -16.51
CA LEU A 153 -5.18 3.35 -16.72
C LEU A 153 -4.81 3.34 -18.20
N ASP A 154 -5.47 2.47 -18.99
CA ASP A 154 -5.24 2.40 -20.42
C ASP A 154 -5.54 3.74 -21.10
N LYS A 155 -6.68 4.33 -20.80
CA LYS A 155 -7.05 5.66 -21.30
C LYS A 155 -6.00 6.70 -20.93
N TYR A 156 -5.62 6.77 -19.66
CA TYR A 156 -4.66 7.77 -19.17
C TYR A 156 -3.28 7.59 -19.81
N ILE A 157 -2.76 6.35 -19.86
CA ILE A 157 -1.44 6.09 -20.42
C ILE A 157 -1.40 6.40 -21.91
N ASN A 158 -2.39 5.95 -22.69
CA ASN A 158 -2.46 6.25 -24.11
C ASN A 158 -2.57 7.76 -24.39
N GLU A 159 -3.35 8.50 -23.61
CA GLU A 159 -3.53 9.94 -23.77
C GLU A 159 -2.24 10.73 -23.50
N PHE A 160 -1.51 10.37 -22.43
CA PHE A 160 -0.37 11.17 -21.96
C PHE A 160 0.99 10.63 -22.40
N PHE A 161 1.10 9.35 -22.69
CA PHE A 161 2.38 8.66 -22.93
C PHE A 161 2.41 7.88 -24.25
N GLY A 162 1.27 7.64 -24.90
CA GLY A 162 1.20 6.85 -26.13
C GLY A 162 1.29 5.35 -25.88
N SER A 163 1.81 4.63 -26.87
CA SER A 163 1.88 3.17 -26.83
C SER A 163 2.80 2.65 -25.73
N TYR A 164 2.40 1.54 -25.10
CA TYR A 164 3.14 0.97 -23.97
C TYR A 164 3.00 -0.56 -23.91
N GLU A 165 3.90 -1.19 -23.16
CA GLU A 165 3.85 -2.61 -22.79
C GLU A 165 3.67 -2.75 -21.29
N ILE A 166 2.77 -3.63 -20.84
CA ILE A 166 2.61 -3.96 -19.43
C ILE A 166 3.65 -5.02 -19.05
N MET A 167 4.52 -4.68 -18.11
CA MET A 167 5.54 -5.59 -17.59
C MET A 167 5.06 -6.35 -16.35
N ASP A 168 4.27 -5.70 -15.50
CA ASP A 168 3.77 -6.26 -14.24
C ASP A 168 2.53 -5.49 -13.76
N ARG A 169 1.78 -6.07 -12.83
CA ARG A 169 0.59 -5.47 -12.22
C ARG A 169 0.68 -5.53 -10.72
N GLU A 170 0.17 -4.48 -10.07
CA GLU A 170 0.01 -4.49 -8.61
C GLU A 170 -1.38 -3.99 -8.22
N LYS A 171 -1.85 -4.43 -7.07
CA LYS A 171 -3.11 -3.98 -6.49
C LYS A 171 -3.12 -4.13 -4.98
N GLY A 172 -3.89 -3.29 -4.32
CA GLY A 172 -4.06 -3.39 -2.89
C GLY A 172 -5.22 -2.58 -2.37
N ILE A 173 -5.50 -2.79 -1.08
CA ILE A 173 -6.52 -2.07 -0.33
C ILE A 173 -5.92 -1.70 1.00
N ILE A 174 -5.97 -0.42 1.33
CA ILE A 174 -5.53 0.11 2.61
C ILE A 174 -6.76 0.66 3.33
N PRO A 175 -7.10 0.12 4.52
CA PRO A 175 -8.21 0.65 5.31
C PRO A 175 -7.85 2.02 5.86
N MET A 176 -8.74 2.99 5.65
CA MET A 176 -8.66 4.33 6.22
C MET A 176 -9.85 4.52 7.14
N ASN A 177 -9.71 4.13 8.39
CA ASN A 177 -10.76 4.30 9.37
C ASN A 177 -10.22 4.93 10.66
N SER A 178 -11.10 5.56 11.41
CA SER A 178 -10.78 6.20 12.70
C SER A 178 -11.04 5.29 13.91
N SER A 179 -11.29 3.99 13.69
CA SER A 179 -11.56 3.09 14.80
C SER A 179 -10.27 2.65 15.49
N ASN A 180 -10.31 2.64 16.82
CA ASN A 180 -9.18 2.24 17.64
C ASN A 180 -9.05 0.71 17.61
N SER A 181 -8.01 0.17 16.99
CA SER A 181 -7.79 -1.27 16.82
C SER A 181 -7.37 -1.99 18.12
N ASN A 182 -7.00 -1.23 19.14
CA ASN A 182 -6.38 -1.78 20.36
C ASN A 182 -7.37 -2.17 21.47
N GLN A 183 -8.67 -2.01 21.28
CA GLN A 183 -9.63 -2.18 22.37
C GLN A 183 -9.70 -3.57 23.02
N ASN A 184 -9.13 -4.61 22.39
CA ASN A 184 -9.14 -5.99 22.92
C ASN A 184 -7.81 -6.74 22.77
N SER A 185 -6.71 -6.03 22.63
CA SER A 185 -5.40 -6.68 22.60
C SER A 185 -4.90 -6.98 24.02
N PRO A 186 -4.29 -8.13 24.26
CA PRO A 186 -3.64 -8.41 25.53
C PRO A 186 -2.61 -7.33 25.89
N ASN A 187 -2.40 -7.12 27.19
CA ASN A 187 -1.27 -6.32 27.66
C ASN A 187 0.03 -6.93 27.12
N LYS A 188 1.01 -6.13 26.67
CA LYS A 188 2.23 -6.57 25.98
C LYS A 188 2.03 -7.14 24.55
N CYS A 189 0.82 -7.09 24.00
CA CYS A 189 0.59 -7.30 22.56
C CYS A 189 0.46 -5.95 21.86
N VAL A 190 1.51 -5.55 21.16
CA VAL A 190 1.63 -4.24 20.51
C VAL A 190 1.22 -4.34 19.04
N SER A 191 0.17 -3.64 18.65
CA SER A 191 -0.15 -3.48 17.23
C SER A 191 0.90 -2.61 16.53
N ILE A 192 1.33 -3.02 15.33
CA ILE A 192 2.30 -2.28 14.51
C ILE A 192 1.79 -2.12 13.07
N GLY A 193 2.40 -1.19 12.31
CA GLY A 193 2.06 -0.91 10.94
C GLY A 193 0.61 -0.45 10.76
N THR A 194 -0.04 -0.89 9.70
CA THR A 194 -1.43 -0.55 9.36
C THR A 194 -2.41 -0.93 10.49
N ARG A 195 -2.13 -2.01 11.21
CA ARG A 195 -2.92 -2.44 12.36
C ARG A 195 -2.91 -1.42 13.50
N ALA A 196 -1.80 -0.75 13.72
CA ALA A 196 -1.68 0.32 14.74
C ALA A 196 -2.30 1.65 14.30
N GLY A 197 -2.84 1.74 13.08
CA GLY A 197 -3.26 3.00 12.50
C GLY A 197 -2.11 3.83 11.94
N ASN A 198 -0.91 3.27 11.84
CA ASN A 198 0.25 3.92 11.22
C ASN A 198 0.08 3.93 9.69
N VAL A 199 -0.97 4.59 9.24
CA VAL A 199 -1.31 4.73 7.82
C VAL A 199 -1.23 6.20 7.46
N LYS A 200 -0.48 6.49 6.42
CA LYS A 200 -0.43 7.82 5.84
C LYS A 200 -1.39 7.88 4.64
N PRO A 201 -2.39 8.78 4.63
CA PRO A 201 -3.40 8.83 3.58
C PRO A 201 -2.85 9.23 2.21
N SER A 202 -1.69 9.83 2.18
CA SER A 202 -0.95 10.16 0.96
C SER A 202 0.52 10.17 1.28
N THR A 203 1.30 9.70 0.40
CA THR A 203 2.77 9.76 0.54
C THR A 203 3.32 11.05 0.03
#